data_6a8265115b820f9422e131d023742ba9
#
_entry.id   6a8265115b820f9422e131d023742ba9
#
_cell.length_a   1.000
_cell.length_b   1.000
_cell.length_c   1.000
_cell.angle_alpha   90.00
_cell.angle_beta   90.00
_cell.angle_gamma   90.00
#
_symmetry.space_group_name_H-M   'P 1'
#
loop_
_entity.id
_entity.type
_entity.pdbx_description
1 polymer ?
#
loop_
_entity_poly.entity_id
_entity_poly.type
_entity_poly.pdbx_seq_one_letter_code
_entity_poly.pdbx_strand_id
1 'polypeptide(L)'
;MDTLVQVEAHITGAAADRAVNAFLGTLAHDSDADRANGSRVHYWGGFTVESAPIPDEDGWKLVLASAGEDGFDSLESAADDLVDKLRATPGEVRLVWHELPVTRAPGAEPQDD
;
A
#
# COMPACT_ATOMS: atom_id res chain seq x y z
N MET A 1 -8.62 20.41 -7.52
CA MET A 1 -7.25 19.95 -7.73
C MET A 1 -7.04 18.64 -7.01
N ASP A 2 -6.63 17.64 -7.75
CA ASP A 2 -6.49 16.32 -7.15
C ASP A 2 -5.15 16.17 -6.47
N THR A 3 -5.19 15.60 -5.32
CA THR A 3 -3.98 15.32 -4.53
C THR A 3 -3.88 13.83 -4.31
N LEU A 4 -2.73 13.27 -4.58
CA LEU A 4 -2.47 11.87 -4.32
C LEU A 4 -1.82 11.73 -2.96
N VAL A 5 -2.46 10.96 -2.09
CA VAL A 5 -1.93 10.67 -0.76
C VAL A 5 -1.41 9.24 -0.78
N GLN A 6 -0.20 9.05 -0.30
CA GLN A 6 0.45 7.73 -0.32
C GLN A 6 1.15 7.44 0.99
N VAL A 7 1.18 6.16 1.34
CA VAL A 7 1.98 5.67 2.44
C VAL A 7 2.58 4.33 2.03
N GLU A 8 3.79 4.08 2.46
CA GLU A 8 4.47 2.84 2.14
C GLU A 8 4.61 1.99 3.39
N ALA A 9 4.22 0.73 3.29
CA ALA A 9 4.33 -0.22 4.39
C ALA A 9 5.40 -1.25 4.07
N HIS A 10 6.34 -1.43 4.98
CA HIS A 10 7.33 -2.50 4.88
C HIS A 10 6.95 -3.58 5.87
N ILE A 11 6.68 -4.77 5.38
CA ILE A 11 6.19 -5.89 6.18
C ILE A 11 7.20 -7.01 6.08
N THR A 12 7.84 -7.34 7.20
CA THR A 12 8.90 -8.34 7.25
C THR A 12 8.61 -9.38 8.31
N GLY A 13 9.36 -10.47 8.30
CA GLY A 13 9.23 -11.54 9.26
C GLY A 13 8.78 -12.84 8.60
N ALA A 14 8.85 -13.93 9.35
CA ALA A 14 8.55 -15.26 8.82
C ALA A 14 7.13 -15.40 8.29
N ALA A 15 6.17 -14.67 8.85
CA ALA A 15 4.78 -14.74 8.44
C ALA A 15 4.36 -13.59 7.52
N ALA A 16 5.31 -12.76 7.06
CA ALA A 16 4.99 -11.60 6.23
C ALA A 16 4.26 -11.99 4.95
N ASP A 17 4.73 -13.02 4.28
CA ASP A 17 4.12 -13.47 3.03
C ASP A 17 2.66 -13.86 3.23
N ARG A 18 2.38 -14.62 4.28
CA ARG A 18 1.02 -15.05 4.58
C ARG A 18 0.12 -13.88 4.94
N ALA A 19 0.62 -12.95 5.72
CA ALA A 19 -0.14 -11.79 6.15
C ALA A 19 -0.48 -10.87 4.98
N VAL A 20 0.50 -10.62 4.11
CA VAL A 20 0.30 -9.78 2.93
C VAL A 20 -0.71 -10.42 1.99
N ASN A 21 -0.59 -11.73 1.75
CA ASN A 21 -1.53 -12.41 0.87
C ASN A 21 -2.95 -12.41 1.45
N ALA A 22 -3.09 -12.51 2.77
CA ALA A 22 -4.39 -12.41 3.41
C ALA A 22 -5.04 -11.04 3.19
N PHE A 23 -4.23 -9.99 3.27
CA PHE A 23 -4.72 -8.63 3.01
C PHE A 23 -5.09 -8.45 1.53
N LEU A 24 -4.20 -8.82 0.63
CA LEU A 24 -4.45 -8.66 -0.80
C LEU A 24 -5.63 -9.49 -1.27
N GLY A 25 -5.86 -10.63 -0.63
CA GLY A 25 -7.01 -11.49 -0.97
C GLY A 25 -8.36 -10.86 -0.71
N THR A 26 -8.43 -9.78 0.05
CA THR A 26 -9.69 -9.05 0.27
C THR A 26 -9.91 -7.96 -0.78
N LEU A 27 -8.96 -7.76 -1.68
CA LEU A 27 -8.99 -6.67 -2.67
C LEU A 27 -9.18 -7.25 -4.07
N ALA A 28 -9.57 -6.39 -5.00
CA ALA A 28 -9.63 -6.77 -6.41
C ALA A 28 -8.24 -6.65 -7.03
N HIS A 29 -7.85 -7.63 -7.84
CA HIS A 29 -6.57 -7.62 -8.52
C HIS A 29 -6.71 -7.01 -9.91
N ASP A 30 -5.90 -6.00 -10.19
CA ASP A 30 -5.88 -5.38 -11.51
C ASP A 30 -4.69 -5.94 -12.29
N SER A 31 -4.91 -7.05 -12.97
CA SER A 31 -3.84 -7.73 -13.69
C SER A 31 -3.28 -6.91 -14.85
N ASP A 32 -4.08 -5.99 -15.39
CA ASP A 32 -3.60 -5.14 -16.49
C ASP A 32 -2.60 -4.10 -16.00
N ALA A 33 -2.62 -3.80 -14.72
CA ALA A 33 -1.70 -2.84 -14.13
C ALA A 33 -0.45 -3.50 -13.54
N ASP A 34 -0.37 -4.83 -13.54
CA ASP A 34 0.82 -5.51 -13.04
C ASP A 34 2.04 -5.13 -13.85
N ARG A 35 3.15 -4.96 -13.18
CA ARG A 35 4.37 -4.51 -13.81
C ARG A 35 5.32 -5.66 -14.10
N ALA A 36 6.19 -5.47 -15.09
CA ALA A 36 7.15 -6.48 -15.48
C ALA A 36 8.16 -6.82 -14.38
N ASN A 37 8.35 -5.91 -13.41
CA ASN A 37 9.27 -6.14 -12.30
C ASN A 37 8.69 -7.00 -11.18
N GLY A 38 7.49 -7.52 -11.35
CA GLY A 38 6.85 -8.37 -10.35
C GLY A 38 5.92 -7.64 -9.41
N SER A 39 5.78 -6.32 -9.53
CA SER A 39 4.81 -5.58 -8.73
C SER A 39 3.40 -5.90 -9.17
N ARG A 40 2.51 -6.03 -8.23
CA ARG A 40 1.10 -6.29 -8.49
C ARG A 40 0.26 -5.15 -7.97
N VAL A 41 -0.82 -4.85 -8.66
CA VAL A 41 -1.71 -3.77 -8.29
C VAL A 41 -3.07 -4.33 -7.89
N HIS A 42 -3.52 -3.96 -6.71
CA HIS A 42 -4.85 -4.30 -6.22
C HIS A 42 -5.58 -3.00 -5.90
N TYR A 43 -6.89 -3.07 -5.80
CA TYR A 43 -7.69 -1.88 -5.50
C TYR A 43 -8.97 -2.25 -4.76
N TRP A 44 -9.50 -1.28 -4.05
CA TRP A 44 -10.79 -1.42 -3.39
C TRP A 44 -11.22 -0.05 -2.87
N GLY A 45 -12.48 0.26 -3.01
CA GLY A 45 -13.12 1.33 -2.27
C GLY A 45 -12.39 2.68 -2.21
N GLY A 46 -11.81 3.15 -3.31
CA GLY A 46 -11.18 4.47 -3.33
C GLY A 46 -9.68 4.48 -3.09
N PHE A 47 -9.04 3.31 -2.98
CA PHE A 47 -7.60 3.26 -2.83
C PHE A 47 -6.99 2.17 -3.70
N THR A 48 -5.68 2.27 -3.92
CA THR A 48 -4.93 1.24 -4.63
C THR A 48 -3.79 0.76 -3.74
N VAL A 49 -3.36 -0.46 -3.97
CA VAL A 49 -2.21 -1.05 -3.28
C VAL A 49 -1.29 -1.64 -4.33
N GLU A 50 -0.06 -1.14 -4.38
CA GLU A 50 0.96 -1.74 -5.23
C GLU A 50 1.88 -2.53 -4.33
N SER A 51 2.02 -3.84 -4.59
CA SER A 51 2.81 -4.71 -3.75
C SER A 51 3.99 -5.28 -4.51
N ALA A 52 5.13 -5.39 -3.85
CA ALA A 52 6.33 -5.97 -4.43
C ALA A 52 7.17 -6.60 -3.32
N PRO A 53 7.91 -7.68 -3.63
CA PRO A 53 8.85 -8.22 -2.66
C PRO A 53 10.00 -7.23 -2.43
N ILE A 54 10.53 -7.22 -1.21
CA ILE A 54 11.69 -6.38 -0.89
C ILE A 54 12.94 -7.17 -1.30
N PRO A 55 13.81 -6.59 -2.16
CA PRO A 55 15.02 -7.29 -2.56
C PRO A 55 15.91 -7.60 -1.36
N ASP A 56 16.48 -8.80 -1.36
CA ASP A 56 17.42 -9.26 -0.34
C ASP A 56 16.85 -9.37 1.07
N GLU A 57 15.54 -9.32 1.24
CA GLU A 57 14.89 -9.51 2.52
C GLU A 57 13.65 -10.36 2.37
N ASP A 58 13.28 -11.07 3.44
CA ASP A 58 12.02 -11.79 3.45
C ASP A 58 10.93 -10.81 3.86
N GLY A 59 10.36 -10.15 2.88
CA GLY A 59 9.35 -9.16 3.17
C GLY A 59 8.71 -8.56 1.93
N TRP A 60 7.77 -7.67 2.19
CA TRP A 60 6.97 -7.03 1.16
C TRP A 60 6.90 -5.53 1.37
N LYS A 61 6.91 -4.81 0.28
CA LYS A 61 6.66 -3.39 0.27
C LYS A 61 5.29 -3.16 -0.36
N LEU A 62 4.42 -2.47 0.36
CA LEU A 62 3.10 -2.13 -0.14
C LEU A 62 2.99 -0.62 -0.17
N VAL A 63 2.61 -0.07 -1.32
CA VAL A 63 2.34 1.37 -1.44
C VAL A 63 0.82 1.52 -1.54
N LEU A 64 0.24 2.14 -0.52
CA LEU A 64 -1.19 2.42 -0.47
C LEU A 64 -1.38 3.85 -0.92
N ALA A 65 -2.28 4.05 -1.87
CA ALA A 65 -2.49 5.38 -2.45
C ALA A 65 -3.97 5.66 -2.64
N SER A 66 -4.34 6.89 -2.46
CA SER A 66 -5.70 7.34 -2.71
C SER A 66 -5.67 8.78 -3.19
N ALA A 67 -6.67 9.17 -3.96
CA ALA A 67 -6.79 10.51 -4.48
C ALA A 67 -8.19 11.04 -4.24
N GLY A 68 -8.35 12.36 -4.31
CA GLY A 68 -9.65 12.98 -4.16
C GLY A 68 -9.91 13.46 -2.74
N GLU A 69 -11.13 13.91 -2.51
CA GLU A 69 -11.49 14.53 -1.25
C GLU A 69 -11.45 13.56 -0.07
N ASP A 70 -11.78 12.29 -0.32
CA ASP A 70 -11.83 11.30 0.73
C ASP A 70 -10.54 10.48 0.81
N GLY A 71 -9.46 10.97 0.20
CA GLY A 71 -8.20 10.21 0.13
C GLY A 71 -7.66 9.78 1.47
N PHE A 72 -7.66 10.67 2.46
CA PHE A 72 -7.14 10.33 3.79
C PHE A 72 -8.01 9.29 4.48
N ASP A 73 -9.34 9.41 4.37
CA ASP A 73 -10.24 8.44 5.00
C ASP A 73 -10.10 7.06 4.37
N SER A 74 -9.98 7.00 3.05
CA SER A 74 -9.80 5.74 2.33
C SER A 74 -8.48 5.08 2.71
N LEU A 75 -7.40 5.86 2.82
CA LEU A 75 -6.11 5.34 3.22
C LEU A 75 -6.11 4.86 4.66
N GLU A 76 -6.77 5.60 5.56
CA GLU A 76 -6.85 5.19 6.96
C GLU A 76 -7.59 3.86 7.08
N SER A 77 -8.68 3.70 6.34
CA SER A 77 -9.42 2.44 6.34
C SER A 77 -8.56 1.30 5.79
N ALA A 78 -7.81 1.55 4.74
CA ALA A 78 -6.93 0.54 4.17
C ALA A 78 -5.82 0.14 5.14
N ALA A 79 -5.24 1.12 5.82
CA ALA A 79 -4.18 0.88 6.79
C ALA A 79 -4.69 0.08 7.97
N ASP A 80 -5.88 0.41 8.48
CA ASP A 80 -6.50 -0.32 9.59
C ASP A 80 -6.77 -1.77 9.20
N ASP A 81 -7.25 -2.00 7.98
CA ASP A 81 -7.53 -3.34 7.52
C ASP A 81 -6.24 -4.16 7.38
N LEU A 82 -5.18 -3.54 6.89
CA LEU A 82 -3.88 -4.19 6.81
C LEU A 82 -3.39 -4.60 8.19
N VAL A 83 -3.46 -3.69 9.16
CA VAL A 83 -3.03 -3.99 10.53
C VAL A 83 -3.84 -5.14 11.12
N ASP A 84 -5.14 -5.16 10.88
CA ASP A 84 -5.99 -6.24 11.37
C ASP A 84 -5.58 -7.60 10.78
N LYS A 85 -5.25 -7.62 9.50
CA LYS A 85 -4.79 -8.86 8.86
C LYS A 85 -3.45 -9.32 9.41
N LEU A 86 -2.54 -8.37 9.68
CA LEU A 86 -1.25 -8.71 10.27
C LEU A 86 -1.42 -9.30 11.66
N ARG A 87 -2.30 -8.70 12.47
CA ARG A 87 -2.56 -9.20 13.83
C ARG A 87 -3.22 -10.57 13.83
N ALA A 88 -4.04 -10.84 12.83
CA ALA A 88 -4.75 -12.12 12.74
C ALA A 88 -3.85 -13.24 12.22
N THR A 89 -2.68 -12.94 11.67
CA THR A 89 -1.80 -13.94 11.10
C THR A 89 -0.84 -14.44 12.17
N PRO A 90 -0.82 -15.76 12.44
CA PRO A 90 0.12 -16.29 13.42
C PRO A 90 1.54 -16.28 12.87
N GLY A 91 2.50 -16.03 13.75
CA GLY A 91 3.90 -15.99 13.39
C GLY A 91 4.48 -14.58 13.52
N GLU A 92 5.77 -14.46 13.19
CA GLU A 92 6.44 -13.18 13.31
C GLU A 92 6.14 -12.29 12.12
N VAL A 93 5.62 -11.11 12.39
CA VAL A 93 5.35 -10.09 11.38
C VAL A 93 5.74 -8.74 11.96
N ARG A 94 6.52 -7.97 11.22
CA ARG A 94 6.88 -6.61 11.60
C ARG A 94 6.36 -5.66 10.55
N LEU A 95 5.86 -4.53 10.99
CA LEU A 95 5.34 -3.49 10.09
C LEU A 95 6.02 -2.17 10.41
N VAL A 96 6.59 -1.56 9.38
CA VAL A 96 7.16 -0.22 9.49
C VAL A 96 6.50 0.64 8.43
N TRP A 97 5.96 1.77 8.85
CA TRP A 97 5.33 2.72 7.95
C TRP A 97 6.30 3.79 7.53
N HIS A 98 6.26 4.15 6.26
CA HIS A 98 7.01 5.29 5.74
C HIS A 98 6.02 6.21 5.05
N GLU A 99 5.93 7.44 5.51
CA GLU A 99 5.08 8.41 4.85
C GLU A 99 5.77 8.88 3.60
N LEU A 100 5.01 8.96 2.52
CA LEU A 100 5.51 9.49 1.26
C LEU A 100 4.99 10.90 1.07
N PRO A 101 5.73 11.75 0.36
CA PRO A 101 5.27 13.10 0.10
C PRO A 101 3.94 13.08 -0.64
N VAL A 102 3.08 14.05 -0.32
CA VAL A 102 1.83 14.23 -1.03
C VAL A 102 2.17 14.71 -2.44
N THR A 103 1.64 14.01 -3.44
CA THR A 103 1.90 14.33 -4.84
C THR A 103 0.72 15.11 -5.41
N ARG A 104 1.01 16.20 -6.09
CA ARG A 104 -0.02 17.00 -6.71
C ARG A 104 -0.24 16.55 -8.14
N ALA A 105 -1.40 16.89 -8.67
CA ALA A 105 -1.72 16.59 -10.06
C ALA A 105 -0.69 17.20 -10.99
N PRO A 106 -0.46 16.60 -12.17
CA PRO A 106 0.45 17.16 -13.15
C PRO A 106 0.09 18.60 -13.50
N GLY A 107 1.08 19.45 -13.57
CA GLY A 107 0.89 20.88 -13.85
C GLY A 107 0.78 21.75 -12.63
N ALA A 108 0.63 21.17 -11.45
CA ALA A 108 0.63 21.96 -10.23
C ALA A 108 2.06 22.36 -9.85
N GLU A 109 2.21 23.62 -9.46
CA GLU A 109 3.51 24.09 -9.06
C GLU A 109 3.83 23.61 -7.66
N PRO A 110 5.02 23.08 -7.41
CA PRO A 110 5.41 22.81 -6.04
C PRO A 110 5.55 24.14 -5.32
N GLN A 111 5.20 24.14 -4.08
CA GLN A 111 5.37 25.34 -3.30
C GLN A 111 6.77 25.42 -2.84
N ASP A 112 7.42 26.42 -3.25
CA ASP A 112 8.71 26.61 -2.76
C ASP A 112 8.63 27.45 -1.61
N ASP A 113 8.73 27.09 -0.63
CA ASP A 113 8.62 28.00 0.39
C ASP A 113 9.71 28.32 1.14
#